data_b6d3097852d69bde99e8f32226a6218b
#
_entry.id   b6d3097852d69bde99e8f32226a6218b
#
_cell.length_a   1.000
_cell.length_b   1.000
_cell.length_c   1.000
_cell.angle_alpha   90.00
_cell.angle_beta   90.00
_cell.angle_gamma   90.00
#
_symmetry.space_group_name_H-M   'P 1'
#
loop_
_entity.id
_entity.type
_entity.pdbx_description
1 polymer ?
#
loop_
_entity_poly.entity_id
_entity_poly.type
_entity_poly.pdbx_seq_one_letter_code
_entity_poly.pdbx_strand_id
1 'polypeptide(L)'
;PWGGDPGERPGPESPASPGMLSAVFRRGDFWRIGLSYLCVAYGLYGITTFMVDYARHQIGLPMETAGLLAVIHGAGQVLGVLTILPLSDRLGRRGVVLVSNFTIAASIGGILLSSGSVPLVFSFVGLMAVFYGVTFPIYGACAGDYFPKQVIGTVIGAWTPFYGLGAMASHWLGGMLRDATGRYDEAFALDALLALAAFALFMAVGRPRPRGR
;
A
#
# COMPACT_ATOMS: atom_id res chain seq x y z
N PRO A 1 -4.11 25.84 23.96
CA PRO A 1 -5.20 26.76 24.08
C PRO A 1 -6.11 26.58 22.86
N TRP A 2 -7.16 25.81 23.05
CA TRP A 2 -8.24 25.65 22.09
C TRP A 2 -9.25 26.77 22.36
N GLY A 3 -9.00 27.93 21.79
CA GLY A 3 -9.89 29.09 21.88
C GLY A 3 -10.55 29.31 20.52
N GLY A 4 -11.45 28.42 20.13
CA GLY A 4 -12.41 28.64 19.07
C GLY A 4 -13.77 28.88 19.70
N ASP A 5 -14.49 29.92 19.25
CA ASP A 5 -15.80 30.32 19.72
C ASP A 5 -16.79 29.12 19.64
N PRO A 6 -17.50 28.74 20.71
CA PRO A 6 -18.40 27.57 20.71
C PRO A 6 -19.64 27.72 19.80
N GLY A 7 -19.79 28.84 19.11
CA GLY A 7 -20.95 29.17 18.29
C GLY A 7 -20.82 28.95 16.77
N GLU A 8 -19.62 28.78 16.25
CA GLU A 8 -19.42 28.61 14.81
C GLU A 8 -19.41 27.14 14.42
N ARG A 9 -20.58 26.53 14.29
CA ARG A 9 -20.72 25.27 13.55
C ARG A 9 -20.20 25.51 12.13
N PRO A 10 -19.22 24.74 11.62
CA PRO A 10 -18.86 24.85 10.21
C PRO A 10 -20.14 24.63 9.41
N GLY A 11 -20.51 25.64 8.64
CA GLY A 11 -21.68 25.54 7.76
C GLY A 11 -21.54 24.29 6.87
N PRO A 12 -22.64 23.68 6.41
CA PRO A 12 -22.59 22.51 5.56
C PRO A 12 -21.68 22.81 4.36
N GLU A 13 -20.57 22.06 4.27
CA GLU A 13 -19.63 22.19 3.15
C GLU A 13 -20.45 22.02 1.86
N SER A 14 -20.41 23.03 0.99
CA SER A 14 -21.15 22.99 -0.26
C SER A 14 -20.82 21.71 -1.03
N PRO A 15 -21.82 20.94 -1.49
CA PRO A 15 -21.56 19.68 -2.20
C PRO A 15 -20.69 19.93 -3.43
N ALA A 16 -19.79 18.98 -3.71
CA ALA A 16 -18.89 19.06 -4.86
C ALA A 16 -19.70 19.26 -6.15
N SER A 17 -19.41 20.31 -6.91
CA SER A 17 -20.09 20.56 -8.18
C SER A 17 -19.66 19.50 -9.22
N PRO A 18 -20.54 19.13 -10.18
CA PRO A 18 -20.21 18.20 -11.25
C PRO A 18 -18.94 18.59 -12.05
N GLY A 19 -18.72 19.88 -12.24
CA GLY A 19 -17.52 20.42 -12.88
C GLY A 19 -16.23 20.16 -12.08
N MET A 20 -16.28 20.19 -10.76
CA MET A 20 -15.16 19.91 -9.88
C MET A 20 -14.77 18.41 -9.95
N LEU A 21 -15.73 17.51 -9.98
CA LEU A 21 -15.48 16.08 -10.13
C LEU A 21 -14.84 15.75 -11.49
N SER A 22 -15.39 16.32 -12.58
CA SER A 22 -14.81 16.17 -13.92
C SER A 22 -13.36 16.67 -13.96
N ALA A 23 -13.05 17.79 -13.32
CA ALA A 23 -11.70 18.33 -13.24
C ALA A 23 -10.73 17.39 -12.48
N VAL A 24 -11.19 16.68 -11.45
CA VAL A 24 -10.39 15.69 -10.72
C VAL A 24 -10.02 14.51 -11.61
N PHE A 25 -10.98 13.91 -12.31
CA PHE A 25 -10.74 12.76 -13.17
C PHE A 25 -9.89 13.07 -14.41
N ARG A 26 -9.83 14.34 -14.83
CA ARG A 26 -8.94 14.79 -15.92
C ARG A 26 -7.48 14.99 -15.46
N ARG A 27 -7.20 14.99 -14.16
CA ARG A 27 -5.82 15.15 -13.65
C ARG A 27 -5.04 13.85 -13.76
N GLY A 28 -3.87 13.90 -14.38
CA GLY A 28 -2.97 12.75 -14.48
C GLY A 28 -2.55 12.20 -13.10
N ASP A 29 -2.45 13.06 -12.09
CA ASP A 29 -2.10 12.64 -10.73
C ASP A 29 -3.13 11.68 -10.11
N PHE A 30 -4.44 11.87 -10.43
CA PHE A 30 -5.50 10.98 -9.97
C PHE A 30 -5.23 9.52 -10.42
N TRP A 31 -4.94 9.35 -11.70
CA TRP A 31 -4.70 8.04 -12.30
C TRP A 31 -3.36 7.43 -11.85
N ARG A 32 -2.30 8.25 -11.77
CA ARG A 32 -0.99 7.77 -11.30
C ARG A 32 -1.05 7.27 -9.87
N ILE A 33 -1.73 7.98 -8.97
CA ILE A 33 -1.90 7.56 -7.56
C ILE A 33 -2.80 6.32 -7.51
N GLY A 34 -3.93 6.28 -8.21
CA GLY A 34 -4.82 5.12 -8.27
C GLY A 34 -4.13 3.87 -8.80
N LEU A 35 -3.39 3.98 -9.92
CA LEU A 35 -2.62 2.86 -10.48
C LEU A 35 -1.47 2.42 -9.56
N SER A 36 -0.77 3.38 -8.92
CA SER A 36 0.23 3.05 -7.90
C SER A 36 -0.40 2.26 -6.75
N TYR A 37 -1.60 2.64 -6.33
CA TYR A 37 -2.35 1.97 -5.26
C TYR A 37 -2.78 0.55 -5.66
N LEU A 38 -3.20 0.34 -6.92
CA LEU A 38 -3.47 -0.99 -7.48
C LEU A 38 -2.21 -1.86 -7.46
N CYS A 39 -1.10 -1.33 -7.97
CA CYS A 39 0.15 -2.07 -8.09
C CYS A 39 0.73 -2.46 -6.72
N VAL A 40 0.70 -1.55 -5.73
CA VAL A 40 1.18 -1.89 -4.39
C VAL A 40 0.26 -2.89 -3.71
N ALA A 41 -1.06 -2.79 -3.89
CA ALA A 41 -2.01 -3.75 -3.36
C ALA A 41 -1.76 -5.15 -3.93
N TYR A 42 -1.51 -5.25 -5.23
CA TYR A 42 -1.15 -6.52 -5.86
C TYR A 42 0.04 -7.18 -5.14
N GLY A 43 1.18 -6.49 -5.03
CA GLY A 43 2.38 -7.04 -4.40
C GLY A 43 2.17 -7.41 -2.93
N LEU A 44 1.42 -6.60 -2.18
CA LEU A 44 1.13 -6.86 -0.76
C LEU A 44 0.27 -8.11 -0.57
N TYR A 45 -0.83 -8.22 -1.33
CA TYR A 45 -1.76 -9.34 -1.18
C TYR A 45 -1.20 -10.65 -1.72
N GLY A 46 -0.35 -10.62 -2.76
CA GLY A 46 0.31 -11.81 -3.26
C GLY A 46 1.17 -12.48 -2.19
N ILE A 47 2.07 -11.73 -1.57
CA ILE A 47 2.90 -12.26 -0.46
C ILE A 47 2.03 -12.70 0.72
N THR A 48 1.10 -11.85 1.17
CA THR A 48 0.29 -12.12 2.37
C THR A 48 -0.52 -13.40 2.23
N THR A 49 -1.05 -13.66 1.05
CA THR A 49 -1.87 -14.85 0.77
C THR A 49 -1.05 -16.12 0.76
N PHE A 50 0.13 -16.07 0.13
CA PHE A 50 0.90 -17.28 -0.15
C PHE A 50 2.10 -17.50 0.77
N MET A 51 2.49 -16.56 1.65
CA MET A 51 3.71 -16.65 2.46
C MET A 51 3.74 -17.88 3.38
N VAL A 52 2.60 -18.28 3.97
CA VAL A 52 2.55 -19.46 4.85
C VAL A 52 2.66 -20.73 4.03
N ASP A 53 1.99 -20.79 2.89
CA ASP A 53 2.03 -21.94 2.00
C ASP A 53 3.40 -22.11 1.34
N TYR A 54 4.03 -20.99 0.92
CA TYR A 54 5.42 -20.91 0.47
C TYR A 54 6.38 -21.48 1.54
N ALA A 55 6.24 -21.04 2.79
CA ALA A 55 7.09 -21.50 3.88
C ALA A 55 6.92 -23.00 4.15
N ARG A 56 5.71 -23.53 4.02
CA ARG A 56 5.42 -24.97 4.21
C ARG A 56 5.90 -25.83 3.07
N HIS A 57 5.53 -25.49 1.84
CA HIS A 57 5.68 -26.39 0.69
C HIS A 57 6.96 -26.15 -0.09
N GLN A 58 7.49 -24.92 -0.10
CA GLN A 58 8.71 -24.62 -0.85
C GLN A 58 9.95 -24.53 0.04
N ILE A 59 9.83 -24.04 1.30
CA ILE A 59 10.95 -24.05 2.26
C ILE A 59 10.97 -25.33 3.09
N GLY A 60 9.80 -25.99 3.30
CA GLY A 60 9.71 -27.23 4.07
C GLY A 60 9.54 -27.02 5.58
N LEU A 61 9.02 -25.85 6.01
CA LEU A 61 8.83 -25.56 7.44
C LEU A 61 7.60 -26.29 8.01
N PRO A 62 7.65 -26.70 9.30
CA PRO A 62 6.48 -27.17 10.03
C PRO A 62 5.39 -26.08 10.07
N MET A 63 4.12 -26.49 10.13
CA MET A 63 2.98 -25.56 10.16
C MET A 63 3.08 -24.52 11.28
N GLU A 64 3.53 -24.94 12.45
CA GLU A 64 3.72 -24.08 13.62
C GLU A 64 4.70 -22.94 13.32
N THR A 65 5.86 -23.24 12.71
CA THR A 65 6.84 -22.24 12.34
C THR A 65 6.38 -21.37 11.17
N ALA A 66 5.77 -21.97 10.14
CA ALA A 66 5.24 -21.22 9.01
C ALA A 66 4.12 -20.25 9.43
N GLY A 67 3.28 -20.65 10.38
CA GLY A 67 2.22 -19.79 10.94
C GLY A 67 2.74 -18.55 11.67
N LEU A 68 3.97 -18.58 12.20
CA LEU A 68 4.59 -17.39 12.81
C LEU A 68 4.79 -16.25 11.82
N LEU A 69 4.89 -16.52 10.51
CA LEU A 69 4.93 -15.46 9.48
C LEU A 69 3.68 -14.59 9.53
N ALA A 70 2.50 -15.20 9.71
CA ALA A 70 1.25 -14.45 9.84
C ALA A 70 1.23 -13.59 11.12
N VAL A 71 1.78 -14.11 12.22
CA VAL A 71 1.89 -13.37 13.49
C VAL A 71 2.82 -12.16 13.33
N ILE A 72 4.01 -12.37 12.77
CA ILE A 72 5.00 -11.29 12.52
C ILE A 72 4.42 -10.26 11.55
N HIS A 73 3.73 -10.71 10.51
CA HIS A 73 3.06 -9.83 9.56
C HIS A 73 1.97 -8.98 10.25
N GLY A 74 1.12 -9.58 11.08
CA GLY A 74 0.10 -8.83 11.83
C GLY A 74 0.71 -7.82 12.81
N ALA A 75 1.70 -8.25 13.59
CA ALA A 75 2.42 -7.38 14.54
C ALA A 75 3.13 -6.22 13.83
N GLY A 76 3.78 -6.50 12.69
CA GLY A 76 4.43 -5.48 11.87
C GLY A 76 3.48 -4.42 11.37
N GLN A 77 2.28 -4.80 10.91
CA GLN A 77 1.26 -3.84 10.49
C GLN A 77 0.85 -2.89 11.61
N VAL A 78 0.59 -3.41 12.80
CA VAL A 78 0.24 -2.59 13.97
C VAL A 78 1.38 -1.62 14.30
N LEU A 79 2.62 -2.11 14.33
CA LEU A 79 3.81 -1.28 14.55
C LEU A 79 3.92 -0.17 13.51
N GLY A 80 3.69 -0.48 12.24
CA GLY A 80 3.73 0.49 11.14
C GLY A 80 2.69 1.61 11.31
N VAL A 81 1.44 1.26 11.60
CA VAL A 81 0.38 2.26 11.84
C VAL A 81 0.73 3.18 13.00
N LEU A 82 1.25 2.63 14.10
CA LEU A 82 1.57 3.40 15.29
C LEU A 82 2.81 4.29 15.14
N THR A 83 3.75 3.92 14.27
CA THR A 83 5.04 4.63 14.13
C THR A 83 5.16 5.44 12.85
N ILE A 84 4.95 4.81 11.70
CA ILE A 84 5.17 5.43 10.39
C ILE A 84 4.05 6.43 10.03
N LEU A 85 2.80 6.12 10.37
CA LEU A 85 1.69 7.00 10.01
C LEU A 85 1.77 8.37 10.68
N PRO A 86 1.99 8.51 12.00
CA PRO A 86 2.25 9.80 12.63
C PRO A 86 3.51 10.51 12.11
N LEU A 87 4.55 9.72 11.80
CA LEU A 87 5.80 10.26 11.26
C LEU A 87 5.59 10.86 9.86
N SER A 88 4.65 10.34 9.08
CA SER A 88 4.31 10.83 7.75
C SER A 88 3.81 12.28 7.73
N ASP A 89 3.16 12.73 8.80
CA ASP A 89 2.69 14.11 8.94
C ASP A 89 3.86 15.10 9.12
N ARG A 90 4.99 14.64 9.68
CA ARG A 90 6.21 15.45 9.88
C ARG A 90 7.15 15.42 8.68
N LEU A 91 7.36 14.23 8.10
CA LEU A 91 8.30 14.02 6.99
C LEU A 91 7.71 14.35 5.61
N GLY A 92 6.38 14.50 5.54
CA GLY A 92 5.65 14.68 4.29
C GLY A 92 5.20 13.35 3.68
N ARG A 93 3.91 13.21 3.49
CA ARG A 93 3.24 11.97 3.06
C ARG A 93 3.80 11.40 1.75
N ARG A 94 4.12 12.27 0.78
CA ARG A 94 4.72 11.84 -0.49
C ARG A 94 6.03 11.08 -0.30
N GLY A 95 6.92 11.58 0.55
CA GLY A 95 8.20 10.93 0.87
C GLY A 95 7.99 9.57 1.52
N VAL A 96 7.07 9.50 2.47
CA VAL A 96 6.77 8.23 3.17
C VAL A 96 6.13 7.20 2.24
N VAL A 97 5.22 7.59 1.32
CA VAL A 97 4.67 6.66 0.31
C VAL A 97 5.77 6.10 -0.60
N LEU A 98 6.70 6.95 -1.05
CA LEU A 98 7.83 6.50 -1.87
C LEU A 98 8.72 5.51 -1.13
N VAL A 99 9.12 5.83 0.11
CA VAL A 99 9.91 4.93 0.95
C VAL A 99 9.16 3.63 1.20
N SER A 100 7.84 3.69 1.50
CA SER A 100 7.01 2.51 1.74
C SER A 100 6.97 1.61 0.51
N ASN A 101 6.63 2.13 -0.67
CA ASN A 101 6.53 1.33 -1.89
C ASN A 101 7.89 0.72 -2.27
N PHE A 102 8.98 1.48 -2.12
CA PHE A 102 10.33 0.95 -2.37
C PHE A 102 10.71 -0.16 -1.39
N THR A 103 10.47 0.05 -0.09
CA THR A 103 10.80 -0.94 0.95
C THR A 103 9.96 -2.21 0.78
N ILE A 104 8.68 -2.09 0.41
CA ILE A 104 7.82 -3.24 0.08
C ILE A 104 8.43 -4.02 -1.09
N ALA A 105 8.74 -3.36 -2.20
CA ALA A 105 9.35 -4.00 -3.36
C ALA A 105 10.69 -4.68 -3.03
N ALA A 106 11.56 -3.98 -2.29
CA ALA A 106 12.85 -4.50 -1.85
C ALA A 106 12.69 -5.71 -0.91
N SER A 107 11.70 -5.68 -0.01
CA SER A 107 11.43 -6.80 0.90
C SER A 107 10.95 -8.04 0.14
N ILE A 108 10.04 -7.88 -0.83
CA ILE A 108 9.59 -8.99 -1.67
C ILE A 108 10.75 -9.56 -2.50
N GLY A 109 11.55 -8.71 -3.10
CA GLY A 109 12.79 -9.12 -3.79
C GLY A 109 13.77 -9.83 -2.85
N GLY A 110 13.90 -9.37 -1.60
CA GLY A 110 14.70 -10.00 -0.56
C GLY A 110 14.20 -11.39 -0.19
N ILE A 111 12.89 -11.62 -0.13
CA ILE A 111 12.30 -12.95 0.09
C ILE A 111 12.74 -13.91 -1.03
N LEU A 112 12.64 -13.47 -2.30
CA LEU A 112 13.07 -14.27 -3.45
C LEU A 112 14.56 -14.61 -3.41
N LEU A 113 15.40 -13.63 -3.08
CA LEU A 113 16.86 -13.79 -3.02
C LEU A 113 17.34 -14.53 -1.77
N SER A 114 16.48 -14.74 -0.79
CA SER A 114 16.82 -15.42 0.47
C SER A 114 17.16 -16.90 0.30
N SER A 115 16.84 -17.49 -0.86
CA SER A 115 17.05 -18.91 -1.17
C SER A 115 16.48 -19.85 -0.09
N GLY A 116 15.37 -19.45 0.53
CA GLY A 116 14.72 -20.22 1.60
C GLY A 116 15.38 -20.08 2.99
N SER A 117 16.33 -19.16 3.17
CA SER A 117 16.90 -18.86 4.50
C SER A 117 15.80 -18.33 5.42
N VAL A 118 15.43 -19.14 6.42
CA VAL A 118 14.33 -18.85 7.35
C VAL A 118 14.49 -17.48 8.03
N PRO A 119 15.66 -17.11 8.62
CA PRO A 119 15.83 -15.82 9.26
C PRO A 119 15.63 -14.65 8.30
N LEU A 120 16.08 -14.77 7.04
CA LEU A 120 15.94 -13.72 6.04
C LEU A 120 14.46 -13.56 5.60
N VAL A 121 13.76 -14.66 5.33
CA VAL A 121 12.34 -14.63 4.99
C VAL A 121 11.53 -13.94 6.09
N PHE A 122 11.73 -14.32 7.34
CA PHE A 122 11.04 -13.71 8.49
C PHE A 122 11.36 -12.22 8.64
N SER A 123 12.62 -11.84 8.44
CA SER A 123 13.05 -10.44 8.52
C SER A 123 12.41 -9.60 7.42
N PHE A 124 12.40 -10.09 6.17
CA PHE A 124 11.80 -9.36 5.06
C PHE A 124 10.27 -9.31 5.14
N VAL A 125 9.59 -10.37 5.59
CA VAL A 125 8.15 -10.34 5.85
C VAL A 125 7.83 -9.34 6.95
N GLY A 126 8.59 -9.31 8.04
CA GLY A 126 8.41 -8.33 9.11
C GLY A 126 8.63 -6.90 8.65
N LEU A 127 9.69 -6.63 7.87
CA LEU A 127 9.97 -5.32 7.31
C LEU A 127 8.86 -4.86 6.34
N MET A 128 8.43 -5.73 5.44
CA MET A 128 7.33 -5.47 4.53
C MET A 128 6.05 -5.13 5.31
N ALA A 129 5.75 -5.88 6.37
CA ALA A 129 4.53 -5.73 7.16
C ALA A 129 4.41 -4.36 7.83
N VAL A 130 5.52 -3.79 8.31
CA VAL A 130 5.54 -2.43 8.89
C VAL A 130 5.04 -1.40 7.88
N PHE A 131 5.48 -1.49 6.63
CA PHE A 131 5.05 -0.55 5.59
C PHE A 131 3.70 -0.94 4.98
N TYR A 132 3.31 -2.21 5.03
CA TYR A 132 1.97 -2.66 4.64
C TYR A 132 0.87 -2.01 5.47
N GLY A 133 1.00 -2.02 6.80
CA GLY A 133 -0.01 -1.44 7.69
C GLY A 133 -0.33 0.02 7.40
N VAL A 134 0.64 0.78 6.90
CA VAL A 134 0.49 2.20 6.58
C VAL A 134 -0.14 2.44 5.22
N THR A 135 -0.08 1.47 4.31
CA THR A 135 -0.43 1.68 2.89
C THR A 135 -1.84 2.21 2.72
N PHE A 136 -2.84 1.58 3.30
CA PHE A 136 -4.22 2.03 3.16
C PHE A 136 -4.46 3.45 3.71
N PRO A 137 -4.10 3.77 4.96
CA PRO A 137 -4.35 5.09 5.51
C PRO A 137 -3.51 6.21 4.85
N ILE A 138 -2.28 5.93 4.42
CA ILE A 138 -1.43 6.98 3.84
C ILE A 138 -1.87 7.38 2.43
N TYR A 139 -2.36 6.45 1.61
CA TYR A 139 -2.95 6.79 0.31
C TYR A 139 -4.23 7.59 0.48
N GLY A 140 -5.07 7.26 1.48
CA GLY A 140 -6.22 8.08 1.85
C GLY A 140 -5.82 9.49 2.29
N ALA A 141 -4.79 9.61 3.11
CA ALA A 141 -4.26 10.90 3.56
C ALA A 141 -3.69 11.75 2.40
N CYS A 142 -3.07 11.10 1.39
CA CYS A 142 -2.61 11.78 0.18
C CYS A 142 -3.75 12.45 -0.60
N ALA A 143 -4.97 11.89 -0.59
CA ALA A 143 -6.10 12.55 -1.24
C ALA A 143 -6.28 14.00 -0.74
N GLY A 144 -6.08 14.23 0.57
CA GLY A 144 -6.16 15.57 1.16
C GLY A 144 -5.03 16.51 0.78
N ASP A 145 -3.87 16.00 0.34
CA ASP A 145 -2.73 16.82 -0.07
C ASP A 145 -2.79 17.23 -1.55
N TYR A 146 -3.45 16.42 -2.37
CA TYR A 146 -3.50 16.61 -3.83
C TYR A 146 -4.82 17.18 -4.36
N PHE A 147 -5.92 17.00 -3.60
CA PHE A 147 -7.26 17.37 -4.06
C PHE A 147 -7.98 18.30 -3.07
N PRO A 148 -8.93 19.13 -3.54
CA PRO A 148 -9.75 20.00 -2.70
C PRO A 148 -10.57 19.19 -1.67
N LYS A 149 -10.79 19.77 -0.48
CA LYS A 149 -11.50 19.11 0.63
C LYS A 149 -12.86 18.53 0.24
N GLN A 150 -13.61 19.26 -0.59
CA GLN A 150 -14.96 18.91 -1.02
C GLN A 150 -15.06 17.59 -1.83
N VAL A 151 -13.94 17.14 -2.43
CA VAL A 151 -13.89 15.94 -3.29
C VAL A 151 -13.11 14.79 -2.69
N ILE A 152 -12.49 14.96 -1.50
CA ILE A 152 -11.62 13.94 -0.89
C ILE A 152 -12.34 12.61 -0.74
N GLY A 153 -13.56 12.60 -0.22
CA GLY A 153 -14.35 11.37 -0.05
C GLY A 153 -14.59 10.65 -1.38
N THR A 154 -14.92 11.40 -2.44
CA THR A 154 -15.11 10.84 -3.78
C THR A 154 -13.81 10.28 -4.36
N VAL A 155 -12.69 10.97 -4.14
CA VAL A 155 -11.36 10.50 -4.61
C VAL A 155 -10.98 9.20 -3.91
N ILE A 156 -11.11 9.12 -2.58
CA ILE A 156 -10.83 7.91 -1.81
C ILE A 156 -11.75 6.77 -2.25
N GLY A 157 -13.05 7.05 -2.38
CA GLY A 157 -14.03 6.07 -2.88
C GLY A 157 -13.71 5.55 -4.27
N ALA A 158 -13.24 6.42 -5.17
CA ALA A 158 -12.82 6.03 -6.52
C ALA A 158 -11.50 5.25 -6.55
N TRP A 159 -10.60 5.45 -5.59
CA TRP A 159 -9.34 4.68 -5.50
C TRP A 159 -9.53 3.32 -4.82
N THR A 160 -10.55 3.14 -3.99
CA THR A 160 -10.81 1.87 -3.31
C THR A 160 -10.97 0.68 -4.29
N PRO A 161 -11.70 0.80 -5.43
CA PRO A 161 -11.72 -0.24 -6.45
C PRO A 161 -10.34 -0.60 -7.04
N PHE A 162 -9.45 0.38 -7.22
CA PHE A 162 -8.08 0.09 -7.69
C PHE A 162 -7.35 -0.84 -6.72
N TYR A 163 -7.45 -0.56 -5.43
CA TYR A 163 -6.86 -1.41 -4.38
C TYR A 163 -7.47 -2.81 -4.39
N GLY A 164 -8.80 -2.92 -4.43
CA GLY A 164 -9.52 -4.19 -4.49
C GLY A 164 -9.17 -5.00 -5.74
N LEU A 165 -9.11 -4.37 -6.92
CA LEU A 165 -8.71 -5.03 -8.16
C LEU A 165 -7.27 -5.55 -8.11
N GLY A 166 -6.34 -4.79 -7.53
CA GLY A 166 -4.96 -5.24 -7.31
C GLY A 166 -4.92 -6.49 -6.44
N ALA A 167 -5.63 -6.48 -5.30
CA ALA A 167 -5.73 -7.62 -4.41
C ALA A 167 -6.34 -8.85 -5.09
N MET A 168 -7.47 -8.70 -5.80
CA MET A 168 -8.12 -9.80 -6.53
C MET A 168 -7.22 -10.38 -7.62
N ALA A 169 -6.57 -9.52 -8.39
CA ALA A 169 -5.69 -9.95 -9.47
C ALA A 169 -4.48 -10.74 -8.93
N SER A 170 -3.92 -10.35 -7.77
CA SER A 170 -2.77 -11.05 -7.19
C SER A 170 -3.16 -12.47 -6.72
N HIS A 171 -4.33 -12.64 -6.12
CA HIS A 171 -4.80 -13.97 -5.73
C HIS A 171 -4.99 -14.88 -6.94
N TRP A 172 -5.64 -14.37 -7.97
CA TRP A 172 -5.95 -15.15 -9.15
C TRP A 172 -4.68 -15.48 -9.96
N LEU A 173 -3.87 -14.48 -10.33
CA LEU A 173 -2.65 -14.69 -11.10
C LEU A 173 -1.58 -15.43 -10.30
N GLY A 174 -1.42 -15.12 -9.02
CA GLY A 174 -0.49 -15.82 -8.14
C GLY A 174 -0.83 -17.29 -7.99
N GLY A 175 -2.12 -17.62 -7.82
CA GLY A 175 -2.58 -19.01 -7.82
C GLY A 175 -2.34 -19.73 -9.14
N MET A 176 -2.66 -19.08 -10.28
CA MET A 176 -2.40 -19.65 -11.61
C MET A 176 -0.91 -19.93 -11.86
N LEU A 177 -0.03 -18.97 -11.50
CA LEU A 177 1.42 -19.13 -11.66
C LEU A 177 1.93 -20.29 -10.79
N ARG A 178 1.50 -20.35 -9.55
CA ARG A 178 1.85 -21.44 -8.63
C ARG A 178 1.39 -22.79 -9.18
N ASP A 179 0.16 -22.90 -9.69
CA ASP A 179 -0.38 -24.16 -10.21
C ASP A 179 0.33 -24.60 -11.50
N ALA A 180 0.76 -23.64 -12.33
CA ALA A 180 1.48 -23.91 -13.56
C ALA A 180 2.94 -24.33 -13.34
N THR A 181 3.62 -23.74 -12.32
CA THR A 181 5.07 -23.91 -12.09
C THR A 181 5.38 -24.84 -10.92
N GLY A 182 4.42 -25.08 -10.04
CA GLY A 182 4.61 -25.79 -8.77
C GLY A 182 5.42 -25.01 -7.72
N ARG A 183 5.75 -23.74 -8.00
CA ARG A 183 6.58 -22.86 -7.16
C ARG A 183 5.95 -21.49 -7.03
N TYR A 184 6.44 -20.71 -6.03
CA TYR A 184 5.97 -19.33 -5.78
C TYR A 184 6.90 -18.26 -6.37
N ASP A 185 8.06 -18.65 -6.93
CA ASP A 185 9.09 -17.70 -7.34
C ASP A 185 8.58 -16.72 -8.40
N GLU A 186 7.84 -17.21 -9.40
CA GLU A 186 7.28 -16.38 -10.47
C GLU A 186 6.17 -15.46 -9.95
N ALA A 187 5.33 -15.96 -9.05
CA ALA A 187 4.27 -15.17 -8.42
C ALA A 187 4.89 -14.02 -7.61
N PHE A 188 5.87 -14.32 -6.76
CA PHE A 188 6.55 -13.32 -5.94
C PHE A 188 7.43 -12.37 -6.77
N ALA A 189 7.99 -12.82 -7.90
CA ALA A 189 8.68 -11.94 -8.84
C ALA A 189 7.72 -10.91 -9.45
N LEU A 190 6.51 -11.34 -9.80
CA LEU A 190 5.47 -10.43 -10.30
C LEU A 190 5.01 -9.46 -9.21
N ASP A 191 4.87 -9.93 -7.97
CA ASP A 191 4.56 -9.09 -6.80
C ASP A 191 5.62 -7.99 -6.60
N ALA A 192 6.90 -8.36 -6.66
CA ALA A 192 8.01 -7.41 -6.53
C ALA A 192 8.03 -6.39 -7.68
N LEU A 193 7.79 -6.86 -8.91
CA LEU A 193 7.76 -6.00 -10.10
C LEU A 193 6.63 -4.97 -10.02
N LEU A 194 5.43 -5.40 -9.62
CA LEU A 194 4.30 -4.48 -9.47
C LEU A 194 4.48 -3.53 -8.29
N ALA A 195 5.05 -3.98 -7.17
CA ALA A 195 5.41 -3.08 -6.07
C ALA A 195 6.46 -2.03 -6.51
N LEU A 196 7.42 -2.40 -7.36
CA LEU A 196 8.37 -1.47 -7.95
C LEU A 196 7.68 -0.51 -8.95
N ALA A 197 6.73 -1.01 -9.73
CA ALA A 197 5.90 -0.17 -10.59
C ALA A 197 5.07 0.84 -9.78
N ALA A 198 4.56 0.46 -8.61
CA ALA A 198 3.88 1.38 -7.69
C ALA A 198 4.80 2.52 -7.26
N PHE A 199 6.05 2.23 -6.92
CA PHE A 199 7.06 3.24 -6.60
C PHE A 199 7.30 4.18 -7.79
N ALA A 200 7.53 3.64 -8.99
CA ALA A 200 7.80 4.41 -10.20
C ALA A 200 6.61 5.31 -10.60
N LEU A 201 5.40 4.78 -10.54
CA LEU A 201 4.17 5.56 -10.79
C LEU A 201 4.02 6.71 -9.80
N PHE A 202 4.27 6.45 -8.51
CA PHE A 202 4.17 7.49 -7.49
C PHE A 202 5.29 8.52 -7.59
N MET A 203 6.49 8.15 -8.04
CA MET A 203 7.55 9.11 -8.35
C MET A 203 7.14 10.11 -9.45
N ALA A 204 6.38 9.65 -10.43
CA ALA A 204 5.86 10.49 -11.52
C ALA A 204 4.70 11.41 -11.10
N VAL A 205 4.17 11.29 -9.87
CA VAL A 205 3.19 12.21 -9.31
C VAL A 205 3.87 13.54 -8.96
N GLY A 206 3.25 14.66 -9.31
CA GLY A 206 3.74 15.98 -9.00
C GLY A 206 3.91 16.21 -7.48
N ARG A 207 4.59 17.28 -7.08
CA ARG A 207 4.63 17.67 -5.67
C ARG A 207 3.26 18.16 -5.22
N PRO A 208 2.81 17.82 -4.00
CA PRO A 208 1.56 18.37 -3.48
C PRO A 208 1.62 19.90 -3.44
N ARG A 209 0.48 20.54 -3.66
CA ARG A 209 0.41 22.02 -3.54
C ARG A 209 0.67 22.42 -2.10
N PRO A 210 1.48 23.45 -1.85
CA PRO A 210 1.60 23.99 -0.50
C PRO A 210 0.19 24.34 0.00
N ARG A 211 -0.18 23.85 1.18
CA ARG A 211 -1.38 24.35 1.85
C ARG A 211 -1.11 25.80 2.18
N GLY A 212 -1.84 26.74 1.56
CA GLY A 212 -1.84 28.13 1.98
C GLY A 212 -2.10 28.18 3.50
N ARG A 213 -1.21 28.84 4.21
CA ARG A 213 -1.35 29.13 5.64
C ARG A 213 -2.52 30.08 5.84
#